data_470f74536d9bfbdc71ffaaf468440d2a
#
_entry.id   470f74536d9bfbdc71ffaaf468440d2a
#
_cell.length_a   1.000
_cell.length_b   1.000
_cell.length_c   1.000
_cell.angle_alpha   90.00
_cell.angle_beta   90.00
_cell.angle_gamma   90.00
#
_symmetry.space_group_name_H-M   'P 1'
#
loop_
_entity.id
_entity.type
_entity.pdbx_description
1 polymer ?
#
loop_
_entity_poly.entity_id
_entity_poly.type
_entity_poly.pdbx_seq_one_letter_code
_entity_poly.pdbx_strand_id
1 'polypeptide(L)'
;MLMKSIIYWSALLSSTLIVTQCTNYQKTTQKDDILRERDLAYKDSFSASAYYEDLYNSAEMKYAFKGTTPEEVDVWQTEFRDKLKERLGISQLERQLASFKIKARKINSEDIGYAIRERWEIWTEPTVPLPFVLLLPKNKEGNLPLMITPHGHGKNTETYAGIYLSEQERIEGEIGERNVAVQAVQNGFIAIAPTSRGFGKTRTSEDKAKDVPYSCRTLLMQDLLVGRTPIGDRVWDISKLIDWALAELPVDKSNIIVSGNSGGGTTTLFAGACDTRISMSIPSSYFCTFTGSIGTMYHCDCNYVPGILEYGEMSDIAGLTAPRFFCTLNGKDDAMFPLKEAQKAFVNLKKIYTAAGVPDNCELYIGNGGHRYYKEGAWNFINKHLLK
;
A
#
# COMPACT_ATOMS: atom_id res chain seq x y z
N MET A 1 39.91 -58.23 43.79
CA MET A 1 39.62 -59.63 43.52
C MET A 1 38.10 -59.80 43.53
N LEU A 2 37.55 -60.16 42.36
CA LEU A 2 36.27 -60.82 42.17
C LEU A 2 34.99 -60.07 42.69
N MET A 3 33.87 -59.93 42.00
CA MET A 3 33.31 -60.52 40.76
C MET A 3 31.98 -59.78 40.47
N LYS A 4 31.71 -59.34 39.33
CA LYS A 4 30.79 -59.82 38.27
C LYS A 4 29.51 -60.52 38.72
N SER A 5 28.43 -60.02 38.05
CA SER A 5 27.15 -60.63 37.79
C SER A 5 26.03 -60.25 38.76
N ILE A 6 25.10 -59.41 38.26
CA ILE A 6 23.69 -59.67 38.02
C ILE A 6 23.09 -58.38 37.48
N ILE A 7 22.99 -58.27 36.19
CA ILE A 7 22.06 -57.37 35.51
C ILE A 7 21.59 -58.11 34.25
N TYR A 8 20.49 -58.76 34.34
CA TYR A 8 19.60 -59.10 33.23
C TYR A 8 18.27 -59.47 33.85
N TRP A 9 17.30 -58.59 33.78
CA TRP A 9 15.85 -58.84 33.84
C TRP A 9 15.11 -57.55 34.24
N SER A 10 15.12 -56.53 33.37
CA SER A 10 14.12 -55.44 33.45
C SER A 10 14.00 -54.61 32.15
N ALA A 11 14.38 -55.22 31.02
CA ALA A 11 14.39 -54.49 29.72
C ALA A 11 13.31 -54.98 28.74
N LEU A 12 12.23 -55.66 29.21
CA LEU A 12 11.17 -56.19 28.32
C LEU A 12 9.76 -55.68 28.60
N LEU A 13 9.58 -54.69 29.48
CA LEU A 13 8.24 -54.15 29.79
C LEU A 13 8.10 -52.64 29.46
N SER A 14 9.13 -51.97 28.93
CA SER A 14 9.05 -50.56 28.54
C SER A 14 8.93 -50.31 27.02
N SER A 15 9.08 -51.36 26.19
CA SER A 15 9.03 -51.20 24.72
C SER A 15 7.61 -51.27 24.11
N THR A 16 6.62 -51.76 24.89
CA THR A 16 5.22 -51.89 24.41
C THR A 16 4.34 -50.66 24.72
N LEU A 17 4.75 -49.80 25.63
CA LEU A 17 3.98 -48.57 25.92
C LEU A 17 4.38 -47.34 25.05
N ILE A 18 5.56 -47.37 24.44
CA ILE A 18 6.04 -46.28 23.59
C ILE A 18 5.49 -46.40 22.17
N VAL A 19 5.17 -47.61 21.71
CA VAL A 19 4.61 -47.86 20.37
C VAL A 19 3.12 -47.46 20.30
N THR A 20 2.40 -47.51 21.43
CA THR A 20 0.95 -47.19 21.46
C THR A 20 0.68 -45.68 21.61
N GLN A 21 1.66 -44.88 22.06
CA GLN A 21 1.53 -43.41 22.09
C GLN A 21 1.89 -42.74 20.76
N CYS A 22 2.72 -43.38 19.92
CA CYS A 22 3.03 -42.86 18.59
C CYS A 22 1.92 -43.09 17.56
N THR A 23 0.99 -44.01 17.78
CA THR A 23 -0.11 -44.31 16.85
C THR A 23 -1.37 -43.48 17.08
N ASN A 24 -1.48 -42.74 18.20
CA ASN A 24 -2.60 -41.83 18.46
C ASN A 24 -2.33 -40.36 18.12
N TYR A 25 -1.15 -40.01 17.62
CA TYR A 25 -0.83 -38.66 17.15
C TYR A 25 -1.09 -38.46 15.64
N GLN A 26 -1.76 -39.41 15.00
CA GLN A 26 -2.06 -39.38 13.56
C GLN A 26 -3.48 -38.91 13.21
N LYS A 27 -4.06 -38.01 14.01
CA LYS A 27 -5.19 -37.17 13.55
C LYS A 27 -4.86 -35.73 13.64
N THR A 28 -3.75 -35.33 13.04
CA THR A 28 -3.46 -33.97 12.69
C THR A 28 -4.12 -33.66 11.35
N THR A 29 -4.64 -32.47 11.23
CA THR A 29 -5.49 -31.97 10.16
C THR A 29 -4.88 -32.17 8.77
N GLN A 30 -5.71 -32.30 7.75
CA GLN A 30 -5.36 -32.43 6.31
C GLN A 30 -4.26 -31.46 5.83
N LYS A 31 -3.98 -30.44 6.61
CA LYS A 31 -2.95 -29.41 6.40
C LYS A 31 -1.54 -29.87 6.78
N ASP A 32 -1.41 -30.67 7.83
CA ASP A 32 -0.13 -31.29 8.23
C ASP A 32 0.28 -32.40 7.25
N ASP A 33 -0.72 -33.02 6.58
CA ASP A 33 -0.46 -34.06 5.58
C ASP A 33 0.07 -33.46 4.26
N ILE A 34 -0.34 -32.24 3.87
CA ILE A 34 0.19 -31.54 2.69
C ILE A 34 1.68 -31.19 2.87
N LEU A 35 2.11 -30.91 4.08
CA LEU A 35 3.54 -30.69 4.39
C LEU A 35 4.33 -31.99 4.47
N ARG A 36 3.65 -33.16 4.68
CA ARG A 36 4.28 -34.49 4.75
C ARG A 36 4.37 -35.19 3.41
N GLU A 37 3.46 -34.90 2.47
CA GLU A 37 3.47 -35.52 1.13
C GLU A 37 4.39 -34.79 0.13
N ARG A 38 4.91 -33.64 0.45
CA ARG A 38 6.04 -33.10 -0.30
C ARG A 38 7.24 -34.00 -0.02
N ASP A 39 7.71 -34.72 -1.02
CA ASP A 39 8.99 -35.44 -1.00
C ASP A 39 10.06 -34.51 -0.42
N LEU A 40 10.30 -34.63 0.89
CA LEU A 40 11.35 -33.91 1.59
C LEU A 40 12.69 -34.53 1.19
N ALA A 41 12.97 -34.54 -0.12
CA ALA A 41 14.32 -34.81 -0.58
C ALA A 41 15.22 -33.71 -0.04
N TYR A 42 16.10 -34.05 0.88
CA TYR A 42 17.13 -33.16 1.33
C TYR A 42 17.91 -32.65 0.12
N LYS A 43 17.88 -31.34 -0.11
CA LYS A 43 18.67 -30.74 -1.18
C LYS A 43 20.07 -30.51 -0.67
N ASP A 44 21.08 -30.85 -1.45
CA ASP A 44 22.49 -30.65 -1.11
C ASP A 44 22.91 -29.17 -1.08
N SER A 45 22.04 -28.28 -1.58
CA SER A 45 22.27 -26.84 -1.58
C SER A 45 21.03 -26.05 -1.26
N PHE A 46 21.15 -24.97 -0.48
CA PHE A 46 20.10 -24.04 -0.18
C PHE A 46 19.89 -23.06 -1.35
N SER A 47 18.68 -23.01 -1.89
CA SER A 47 18.24 -21.97 -2.81
C SER A 47 17.21 -21.09 -2.10
N ALA A 48 17.60 -19.87 -1.70
CA ALA A 48 16.70 -18.94 -1.03
C ALA A 48 15.48 -18.61 -1.88
N SER A 49 15.65 -18.38 -3.19
CA SER A 49 14.54 -18.07 -4.10
C SER A 49 13.49 -19.18 -4.13
N ALA A 50 13.91 -20.43 -4.33
CA ALA A 50 12.98 -21.57 -4.35
C ALA A 50 12.29 -21.77 -2.98
N TYR A 51 13.04 -21.61 -1.89
CA TYR A 51 12.50 -21.71 -0.54
C TYR A 51 11.39 -20.67 -0.28
N TYR A 52 11.64 -19.40 -0.61
CA TYR A 52 10.64 -18.35 -0.42
C TYR A 52 9.47 -18.47 -1.41
N GLU A 53 9.70 -18.95 -2.63
CA GLU A 53 8.61 -19.25 -3.56
C GLU A 53 7.68 -20.32 -2.99
N ASP A 54 8.23 -21.37 -2.39
CA ASP A 54 7.44 -22.41 -1.71
C ASP A 54 6.66 -21.84 -0.52
N LEU A 55 7.27 -20.96 0.29
CA LEU A 55 6.57 -20.29 1.40
C LEU A 55 5.42 -19.40 0.90
N TYR A 56 5.64 -18.62 -0.17
CA TYR A 56 4.60 -17.76 -0.73
C TYR A 56 3.43 -18.57 -1.29
N ASN A 57 3.73 -19.67 -1.99
CA ASN A 57 2.71 -20.56 -2.56
C ASN A 57 1.92 -21.32 -1.49
N SER A 58 2.50 -21.53 -0.31
CA SER A 58 1.87 -22.19 0.83
C SER A 58 1.22 -21.24 1.84
N ALA A 59 1.31 -19.91 1.63
CA ALA A 59 0.71 -18.94 2.52
C ALA A 59 -0.82 -19.10 2.55
N GLU A 60 -1.37 -19.20 3.76
CA GLU A 60 -2.81 -19.21 3.96
C GLU A 60 -3.33 -17.77 3.93
N MET A 61 -3.82 -17.32 2.80
CA MET A 61 -4.41 -16.01 2.64
C MET A 61 -5.80 -15.97 3.29
N LYS A 62 -5.85 -15.70 4.60
CA LYS A 62 -7.07 -15.80 5.44
C LYS A 62 -8.23 -14.95 4.95
N TYR A 63 -7.89 -13.79 4.36
CA TYR A 63 -8.86 -12.83 3.83
C TYR A 63 -8.86 -12.78 2.30
N ALA A 64 -8.30 -13.79 1.60
CA ALA A 64 -8.53 -13.92 0.16
C ALA A 64 -10.03 -14.01 -0.11
N PHE A 65 -10.55 -13.15 -0.97
CA PHE A 65 -11.98 -13.08 -1.25
C PHE A 65 -12.50 -14.35 -1.92
N LYS A 66 -13.60 -14.89 -1.39
CA LYS A 66 -14.24 -16.12 -1.89
C LYS A 66 -15.75 -15.96 -2.17
N GLY A 67 -16.29 -14.77 -1.90
CA GLY A 67 -17.70 -14.49 -2.07
C GLY A 67 -18.12 -14.28 -3.52
N THR A 68 -19.44 -14.16 -3.73
CA THR A 68 -20.06 -14.00 -5.05
C THR A 68 -21.18 -12.96 -5.05
N THR A 69 -21.58 -12.45 -3.87
CA THR A 69 -22.69 -11.50 -3.70
C THR A 69 -22.23 -10.19 -3.06
N PRO A 70 -22.98 -9.09 -3.22
CA PRO A 70 -22.67 -7.82 -2.57
C PRO A 70 -22.61 -7.93 -1.04
N GLU A 71 -23.51 -8.69 -0.43
CA GLU A 71 -23.57 -8.88 1.02
C GLU A 71 -22.31 -9.60 1.55
N GLU A 72 -21.81 -10.58 0.81
CA GLU A 72 -20.55 -11.27 1.13
C GLU A 72 -19.35 -10.33 0.99
N VAL A 73 -19.37 -9.40 0.03
CA VAL A 73 -18.34 -8.35 -0.10
C VAL A 73 -18.36 -7.45 1.12
N ASP A 74 -19.52 -6.96 1.56
CA ASP A 74 -19.64 -6.03 2.69
C ASP A 74 -19.14 -6.66 4.01
N VAL A 75 -19.53 -7.91 4.27
CA VAL A 75 -19.07 -8.65 5.46
C VAL A 75 -17.54 -8.84 5.43
N TRP A 76 -17.03 -9.34 4.31
CA TRP A 76 -15.59 -9.55 4.12
C TRP A 76 -14.78 -8.26 4.23
N GLN A 77 -15.24 -7.17 3.63
CA GLN A 77 -14.56 -5.88 3.70
C GLN A 77 -14.49 -5.33 5.12
N THR A 78 -15.56 -5.48 5.88
CA THR A 78 -15.61 -5.00 7.28
C THR A 78 -14.55 -5.70 8.10
N GLU A 79 -14.51 -7.03 8.04
CA GLU A 79 -13.54 -7.82 8.80
C GLU A 79 -12.10 -7.58 8.31
N PHE A 80 -11.88 -7.65 7.01
CA PHE A 80 -10.52 -7.55 6.44
C PHE A 80 -9.92 -6.15 6.62
N ARG A 81 -10.71 -5.08 6.45
CA ARG A 81 -10.23 -3.71 6.62
C ARG A 81 -9.73 -3.45 8.04
N ASP A 82 -10.44 -3.92 9.05
CA ASP A 82 -10.02 -3.77 10.44
C ASP A 82 -8.71 -4.51 10.70
N LYS A 83 -8.58 -5.73 10.19
CA LYS A 83 -7.35 -6.53 10.30
C LYS A 83 -6.18 -5.92 9.53
N LEU A 84 -6.44 -5.38 8.35
CA LEU A 84 -5.42 -4.66 7.59
C LEU A 84 -4.93 -3.41 8.35
N LYS A 85 -5.84 -2.61 8.93
CA LYS A 85 -5.50 -1.44 9.74
C LYS A 85 -4.69 -1.83 11.00
N GLU A 86 -5.02 -2.94 11.65
CA GLU A 86 -4.22 -3.50 12.74
C GLU A 86 -2.80 -3.84 12.26
N ARG A 87 -2.67 -4.57 11.15
CA ARG A 87 -1.38 -5.00 10.59
C ARG A 87 -0.48 -3.83 10.18
N LEU A 88 -1.09 -2.78 9.66
CA LEU A 88 -0.38 -1.55 9.27
C LEU A 88 0.01 -0.65 10.45
N GLY A 89 -0.52 -0.88 11.67
CA GLY A 89 -0.35 -0.03 12.84
C GLY A 89 -1.32 1.15 12.91
N ILE A 90 -2.25 1.28 11.95
CA ILE A 90 -3.23 2.39 11.90
C ILE A 90 -4.18 2.34 13.09
N SER A 91 -4.70 1.17 13.45
CA SER A 91 -5.60 1.02 14.61
C SER A 91 -4.94 1.42 15.94
N GLN A 92 -3.61 1.28 16.04
CA GLN A 92 -2.85 1.80 17.18
C GLN A 92 -2.86 3.32 17.20
N LEU A 93 -2.62 3.97 16.06
CA LEU A 93 -2.67 5.44 15.92
C LEU A 93 -4.07 5.98 16.23
N GLU A 94 -5.13 5.34 15.73
CA GLU A 94 -6.52 5.72 16.01
C GLU A 94 -6.81 5.72 17.51
N ARG A 95 -6.36 4.69 18.24
CA ARG A 95 -6.54 4.62 19.70
C ARG A 95 -5.71 5.67 20.47
N GLN A 96 -4.42 5.79 20.11
CA GLN A 96 -3.49 6.69 20.82
C GLN A 96 -3.81 8.16 20.58
N LEU A 97 -4.33 8.49 19.40
CA LEU A 97 -4.57 9.86 18.95
C LEU A 97 -6.06 10.22 18.86
N ALA A 98 -6.94 9.48 19.55
CA ALA A 98 -8.39 9.71 19.49
C ALA A 98 -8.80 11.14 19.89
N SER A 99 -8.07 11.79 20.79
CA SER A 99 -8.31 13.18 21.22
C SER A 99 -7.40 14.20 20.53
N PHE A 100 -6.52 13.75 19.65
CA PHE A 100 -5.58 14.65 18.97
C PHE A 100 -6.31 15.54 17.96
N LYS A 101 -6.07 16.85 18.07
CA LYS A 101 -6.60 17.84 17.11
C LYS A 101 -5.53 18.21 16.12
N ILE A 102 -5.86 18.07 14.84
CA ILE A 102 -4.99 18.45 13.74
C ILE A 102 -4.67 19.94 13.83
N LYS A 103 -3.40 20.26 13.63
CA LYS A 103 -2.91 21.63 13.48
C LYS A 103 -2.26 21.77 12.12
N ALA A 104 -2.55 22.84 11.40
CA ALA A 104 -1.87 23.17 10.16
C ALA A 104 -1.39 24.63 10.19
N ARG A 105 -0.33 24.90 9.44
CA ARG A 105 0.28 26.23 9.32
C ARG A 105 0.64 26.51 7.88
N LYS A 106 0.12 27.61 7.35
CA LYS A 106 0.54 28.15 6.05
C LYS A 106 1.93 28.78 6.19
N ILE A 107 2.83 28.44 5.28
CA ILE A 107 4.20 28.96 5.22
C ILE A 107 4.28 30.12 4.26
N ASN A 108 3.77 29.94 3.03
CA ASN A 108 3.69 30.99 2.01
C ASN A 108 2.54 30.72 1.03
N SER A 109 2.28 31.70 0.19
CA SER A 109 1.29 31.63 -0.90
C SER A 109 1.82 32.43 -2.09
N GLU A 110 1.59 31.90 -3.29
CA GLU A 110 1.97 32.55 -4.55
C GLU A 110 0.90 32.34 -5.61
N ASP A 111 0.69 33.36 -6.44
CA ASP A 111 -0.17 33.26 -7.62
C ASP A 111 0.66 32.76 -8.81
N ILE A 112 0.33 31.59 -9.33
CA ILE A 112 1.02 30.98 -10.48
C ILE A 112 0.23 31.12 -11.79
N GLY A 113 -0.71 32.09 -11.83
CA GLY A 113 -1.54 32.40 -12.97
C GLY A 113 -2.85 31.61 -13.02
N TYR A 114 -2.79 30.30 -13.18
CA TYR A 114 -3.96 29.41 -13.24
C TYR A 114 -4.42 28.89 -11.87
N ALA A 115 -3.60 29.03 -10.83
CA ALA A 115 -3.88 28.55 -9.48
C ALA A 115 -3.19 29.41 -8.42
N ILE A 116 -3.67 29.34 -7.18
CA ILE A 116 -2.93 29.78 -6.01
C ILE A 116 -2.18 28.57 -5.47
N ARG A 117 -0.87 28.66 -5.35
CA ARG A 117 0.00 27.63 -4.81
C ARG A 117 0.45 28.03 -3.41
N GLU A 118 0.20 27.16 -2.44
CA GLU A 118 0.50 27.42 -1.04
C GLU A 118 1.37 26.31 -0.47
N ARG A 119 2.38 26.67 0.31
CA ARG A 119 3.15 25.71 1.11
C ARG A 119 2.60 25.70 2.52
N TRP A 120 2.41 24.49 3.04
CA TRP A 120 1.85 24.22 4.36
C TRP A 120 2.66 23.18 5.12
N GLU A 121 2.50 23.18 6.44
CA GLU A 121 2.86 22.09 7.33
C GLU A 121 1.61 21.67 8.12
N ILE A 122 1.36 20.37 8.21
CA ILE A 122 0.28 19.78 9.01
C ILE A 122 0.88 18.83 10.04
N TRP A 123 0.43 18.91 11.26
CA TRP A 123 0.76 17.93 12.31
C TRP A 123 -0.26 16.80 12.23
N THR A 124 0.16 15.63 11.75
CA THR A 124 -0.65 14.40 11.66
C THR A 124 -0.55 13.56 12.94
N GLU A 125 0.49 13.81 13.72
CA GLU A 125 0.73 13.39 15.10
C GLU A 125 1.38 14.57 15.85
N PRO A 126 1.40 14.57 17.21
CA PRO A 126 1.91 15.73 17.97
C PRO A 126 3.31 16.21 17.58
N THR A 127 4.17 15.29 17.14
CA THR A 127 5.58 15.57 16.82
C THR A 127 5.92 15.36 15.34
N VAL A 128 4.92 15.19 14.46
CA VAL A 128 5.10 14.91 13.04
C VAL A 128 4.56 16.06 12.19
N PRO A 129 5.36 17.12 11.98
CA PRO A 129 5.04 18.15 10.99
C PRO A 129 5.30 17.62 9.57
N LEU A 130 4.22 17.43 8.81
CA LEU A 130 4.26 16.95 7.43
C LEU A 130 4.15 18.15 6.48
N PRO A 131 5.17 18.46 5.67
CA PRO A 131 5.07 19.47 4.63
C PRO A 131 4.16 19.01 3.50
N PHE A 132 3.38 19.92 2.95
CA PHE A 132 2.63 19.68 1.72
C PHE A 132 2.49 20.96 0.89
N VAL A 133 2.19 20.81 -0.38
CA VAL A 133 1.82 21.89 -1.29
C VAL A 133 0.34 21.75 -1.62
N LEU A 134 -0.39 22.84 -1.42
CA LEU A 134 -1.79 22.98 -1.81
C LEU A 134 -1.86 23.81 -3.10
N LEU A 135 -2.62 23.33 -4.08
CA LEU A 135 -2.97 24.07 -5.29
C LEU A 135 -4.48 24.31 -5.31
N LEU A 136 -4.89 25.56 -5.34
CA LEU A 136 -6.27 25.98 -5.40
C LEU A 136 -6.57 26.54 -6.80
N PRO A 137 -7.54 25.99 -7.56
CA PRO A 137 -7.88 26.50 -8.88
C PRO A 137 -8.50 27.90 -8.76
N LYS A 138 -8.11 28.79 -9.66
CA LYS A 138 -8.70 30.13 -9.74
C LYS A 138 -10.03 30.07 -10.53
N ASN A 139 -10.91 31.01 -10.23
CA ASN A 139 -12.19 31.20 -10.94
C ASN A 139 -13.11 29.97 -10.88
N LYS A 140 -13.07 29.23 -9.78
CA LYS A 140 -14.01 28.15 -9.46
C LYS A 140 -14.76 28.51 -8.19
N GLU A 141 -16.06 28.26 -8.19
CA GLU A 141 -16.94 28.54 -7.05
C GLU A 141 -17.57 27.22 -6.56
N GLY A 142 -18.06 27.22 -5.32
CA GLY A 142 -18.69 26.07 -4.70
C GLY A 142 -17.69 25.04 -4.19
N ASN A 143 -18.21 23.87 -3.83
CA ASN A 143 -17.39 22.76 -3.39
C ASN A 143 -16.74 22.06 -4.60
N LEU A 144 -15.45 21.83 -4.52
CA LEU A 144 -14.64 21.27 -5.60
C LEU A 144 -14.15 19.86 -5.24
N PRO A 145 -13.95 18.98 -6.22
CA PRO A 145 -13.35 17.68 -5.97
C PRO A 145 -11.92 17.86 -5.43
N LEU A 146 -11.51 16.95 -4.54
CA LEU A 146 -10.17 16.92 -3.96
C LEU A 146 -9.34 15.81 -4.59
N MET A 147 -8.11 16.11 -4.97
CA MET A 147 -7.12 15.11 -5.33
C MET A 147 -5.89 15.21 -4.43
N ILE A 148 -5.56 14.13 -3.71
CA ILE A 148 -4.31 14.02 -2.96
C ILE A 148 -3.33 13.16 -3.76
N THR A 149 -2.11 13.68 -3.94
CA THR A 149 -1.13 13.14 -4.89
C THR A 149 0.18 12.77 -4.19
N PRO A 150 0.23 11.62 -3.47
CA PRO A 150 1.47 11.17 -2.85
C PRO A 150 2.52 10.83 -3.91
N HIS A 151 3.77 11.28 -3.67
CA HIS A 151 4.87 11.07 -4.61
C HIS A 151 5.58 9.73 -4.44
N GLY A 152 6.25 9.27 -5.50
CA GLY A 152 7.09 8.08 -5.51
C GLY A 152 8.52 8.33 -5.02
N HIS A 153 9.35 7.28 -5.05
CA HIS A 153 10.77 7.38 -4.72
C HIS A 153 11.53 8.21 -5.76
N GLY A 154 12.55 8.95 -5.30
CA GLY A 154 13.40 9.79 -6.15
C GLY A 154 12.70 11.03 -6.75
N LYS A 155 11.44 11.26 -6.42
CA LYS A 155 10.68 12.48 -6.76
C LYS A 155 10.09 13.03 -5.48
N ASN A 156 9.90 14.32 -5.46
CA ASN A 156 9.45 15.02 -4.27
C ASN A 156 8.10 15.72 -4.53
N THR A 157 7.54 16.23 -3.48
CA THR A 157 6.34 17.05 -3.46
C THR A 157 6.42 18.20 -4.47
N GLU A 158 7.60 18.81 -4.60
CA GLU A 158 7.84 19.95 -5.47
C GLU A 158 7.55 19.61 -6.93
N THR A 159 8.10 18.53 -7.46
CA THR A 159 7.85 18.10 -8.85
C THR A 159 6.35 17.85 -9.10
N TYR A 160 5.65 17.20 -8.13
CA TYR A 160 4.21 16.97 -8.24
C TYR A 160 3.39 18.25 -8.27
N ALA A 161 3.86 19.29 -7.57
CA ALA A 161 3.25 20.61 -7.52
C ALA A 161 3.78 21.60 -8.58
N GLY A 162 4.56 21.13 -9.55
CA GLY A 162 5.11 21.95 -10.63
C GLY A 162 6.18 22.93 -10.16
N ILE A 163 6.95 22.58 -9.14
CA ILE A 163 8.08 23.35 -8.64
C ILE A 163 9.36 22.61 -9.04
N TYR A 164 10.20 23.26 -9.82
CA TYR A 164 11.40 22.68 -10.40
C TYR A 164 12.63 23.53 -10.04
N LEU A 165 13.76 22.87 -9.78
CA LEU A 165 15.02 23.54 -9.47
C LEU A 165 15.80 23.94 -10.73
N SER A 166 15.46 23.37 -11.88
CA SER A 166 16.08 23.63 -13.18
C SER A 166 15.11 23.39 -14.33
N GLU A 167 15.41 23.95 -15.49
CA GLU A 167 14.68 23.69 -16.72
C GLU A 167 14.74 22.21 -17.13
N GLN A 168 15.87 21.56 -16.90
CA GLN A 168 16.03 20.14 -17.15
C GLN A 168 15.07 19.29 -16.27
N GLU A 169 14.96 19.62 -14.99
CA GLU A 169 14.01 18.95 -14.08
C GLU A 169 12.55 19.15 -14.51
N ARG A 170 12.23 20.35 -15.02
CA ARG A 170 10.90 20.67 -15.56
C ARG A 170 10.58 19.77 -16.76
N ILE A 171 11.48 19.70 -17.73
CA ILE A 171 11.33 18.88 -18.94
C ILE A 171 11.14 17.39 -18.56
N GLU A 172 11.99 16.86 -17.69
CA GLU A 172 11.89 15.48 -17.22
C GLU A 172 10.60 15.22 -16.42
N GLY A 173 10.17 16.17 -15.62
CA GLY A 173 8.94 16.11 -14.86
C GLY A 173 7.70 16.06 -15.75
N GLU A 174 7.67 16.90 -16.77
CA GLU A 174 6.56 16.96 -17.73
C GLU A 174 6.53 15.75 -18.68
N ILE A 175 7.68 15.35 -19.24
CA ILE A 175 7.77 14.14 -20.07
C ILE A 175 7.37 12.89 -19.26
N GLY A 176 7.81 12.82 -18.00
CA GLY A 176 7.44 11.75 -17.07
C GLY A 176 6.02 11.87 -16.50
N GLU A 177 5.24 12.91 -16.90
CA GLU A 177 3.88 13.18 -16.41
C GLU A 177 3.78 13.25 -14.87
N ARG A 178 4.86 13.70 -14.22
CA ARG A 178 5.02 13.64 -12.75
C ARG A 178 4.38 14.81 -12.01
N ASN A 179 3.91 15.82 -12.71
CA ASN A 179 3.25 17.00 -12.17
C ASN A 179 1.76 16.72 -11.85
N VAL A 180 1.48 15.65 -11.13
CA VAL A 180 0.12 15.11 -10.93
C VAL A 180 -0.81 16.12 -10.25
N ALA A 181 -0.33 16.88 -9.26
CA ALA A 181 -1.13 17.93 -8.61
C ALA A 181 -1.42 19.12 -9.54
N VAL A 182 -0.48 19.44 -10.44
CA VAL A 182 -0.71 20.46 -11.48
C VAL A 182 -1.80 20.00 -12.44
N GLN A 183 -1.75 18.74 -12.89
CA GLN A 183 -2.80 18.17 -13.73
C GLN A 183 -4.16 18.26 -13.03
N ALA A 184 -4.22 17.95 -11.73
CA ALA A 184 -5.45 18.00 -10.95
C ALA A 184 -6.02 19.44 -10.90
N VAL A 185 -5.21 20.43 -10.53
CA VAL A 185 -5.70 21.82 -10.40
C VAL A 185 -6.11 22.40 -11.76
N GLN A 186 -5.42 22.04 -12.84
CA GLN A 186 -5.79 22.46 -14.21
C GLN A 186 -7.12 21.85 -14.66
N ASN A 187 -7.51 20.72 -14.11
CA ASN A 187 -8.83 20.09 -14.33
C ASN A 187 -9.89 20.54 -13.30
N GLY A 188 -9.59 21.56 -12.49
CA GLY A 188 -10.56 22.17 -11.57
C GLY A 188 -10.67 21.52 -10.20
N PHE A 189 -9.71 20.66 -9.82
CA PHE A 189 -9.64 20.06 -8.51
C PHE A 189 -8.86 20.92 -7.52
N ILE A 190 -9.22 20.87 -6.24
CA ILE A 190 -8.29 21.19 -5.17
C ILE A 190 -7.26 20.08 -5.13
N ALA A 191 -5.95 20.42 -5.20
CA ALA A 191 -4.91 19.40 -5.22
C ALA A 191 -3.96 19.56 -4.04
N ILE A 192 -3.66 18.43 -3.37
CA ILE A 192 -2.71 18.36 -2.27
C ILE A 192 -1.57 17.42 -2.66
N ALA A 193 -0.35 17.92 -2.68
CA ALA A 193 0.87 17.14 -2.85
C ALA A 193 1.60 17.04 -1.51
N PRO A 194 1.43 15.94 -0.74
CA PRO A 194 2.12 15.76 0.53
C PRO A 194 3.56 15.32 0.35
N THR A 195 4.43 15.65 1.30
CA THR A 195 5.72 15.00 1.44
C THR A 195 5.52 13.68 2.19
N SER A 196 5.81 12.54 1.55
CA SER A 196 5.74 11.23 2.22
C SER A 196 6.77 11.14 3.34
N ARG A 197 6.40 10.51 4.48
CA ARG A 197 7.37 10.26 5.57
C ARG A 197 8.59 9.52 5.07
N GLY A 198 9.76 9.95 5.55
CA GLY A 198 11.06 9.44 5.13
C GLY A 198 11.66 10.17 3.93
N PHE A 199 11.02 11.24 3.42
CA PHE A 199 11.54 12.04 2.31
C PHE A 199 11.72 13.51 2.70
N GLY A 200 12.55 14.23 1.97
CA GLY A 200 12.77 15.65 2.17
C GLY A 200 13.07 16.02 3.63
N LYS A 201 12.28 16.91 4.21
CA LYS A 201 12.43 17.34 5.60
C LYS A 201 12.04 16.28 6.62
N THR A 202 11.26 15.25 6.22
CA THR A 202 10.79 14.18 7.12
C THR A 202 11.75 12.99 7.23
N ARG A 203 12.94 13.07 6.63
CA ARG A 203 14.04 12.12 6.83
C ARG A 203 14.54 12.18 8.27
N THR A 204 15.13 11.08 8.77
CA THR A 204 15.81 11.08 10.07
C THR A 204 17.00 12.04 10.08
N SER A 205 17.41 12.49 11.25
CA SER A 205 18.57 13.39 11.40
C SER A 205 19.86 12.74 10.91
N GLU A 206 20.02 11.44 11.20
CA GLU A 206 21.17 10.63 10.84
C GLU A 206 21.27 10.44 9.32
N ASP A 207 20.14 10.16 8.65
CA ASP A 207 20.11 10.00 7.19
C ASP A 207 20.36 11.33 6.47
N LYS A 208 19.81 12.44 7.02
CA LYS A 208 20.12 13.79 6.52
C LYS A 208 21.60 14.13 6.67
N ALA A 209 22.21 13.81 7.81
CA ALA A 209 23.63 14.07 8.06
C ALA A 209 24.57 13.27 7.12
N LYS A 210 24.11 12.10 6.65
CA LYS A 210 24.83 11.24 5.70
C LYS A 210 24.44 11.48 4.24
N ASP A 211 23.60 12.48 3.99
CA ASP A 211 23.02 12.79 2.68
C ASP A 211 22.31 11.61 2.00
N VAL A 212 21.74 10.71 2.80
CA VAL A 212 20.92 9.61 2.26
C VAL A 212 19.62 10.20 1.70
N PRO A 213 19.23 9.86 0.46
CA PRO A 213 18.12 10.54 -0.21
C PRO A 213 16.75 10.33 0.43
N TYR A 214 16.57 9.23 1.18
CA TYR A 214 15.34 8.88 1.90
C TYR A 214 15.62 7.94 3.07
N SER A 215 14.77 7.98 4.09
CA SER A 215 14.90 7.19 5.33
C SER A 215 14.01 5.94 5.37
N CYS A 216 13.63 5.38 4.21
CA CYS A 216 12.66 4.28 4.17
C CYS A 216 13.09 3.06 4.99
N ARG A 217 14.38 2.66 4.88
CA ARG A 217 14.94 1.54 5.65
C ARG A 217 14.96 1.84 7.15
N THR A 218 15.46 3.02 7.52
CA THR A 218 15.56 3.44 8.93
C THR A 218 14.18 3.46 9.58
N LEU A 219 13.17 4.05 8.88
CA LEU A 219 11.80 4.08 9.40
C LEU A 219 11.22 2.67 9.50
N LEU A 220 11.37 1.81 8.48
CA LEU A 220 10.85 0.44 8.58
C LEU A 220 11.41 -0.29 9.80
N MET A 221 12.72 -0.22 10.04
CA MET A 221 13.34 -0.90 11.18
C MET A 221 12.84 -0.38 12.52
N GLN A 222 12.59 0.93 12.63
CA GLN A 222 12.05 1.55 13.83
C GLN A 222 10.55 1.25 14.02
N ASP A 223 9.76 1.30 12.96
CA ASP A 223 8.33 1.01 12.96
C ASP A 223 8.05 -0.44 13.37
N LEU A 224 8.83 -1.39 12.87
CA LEU A 224 8.72 -2.81 13.23
C LEU A 224 8.83 -3.06 14.73
N LEU A 225 9.69 -2.30 15.43
CA LEU A 225 9.88 -2.45 16.87
C LEU A 225 8.65 -2.00 17.69
N VAL A 226 7.79 -1.18 17.12
CA VAL A 226 6.61 -0.62 17.79
C VAL A 226 5.28 -1.05 17.14
N GLY A 227 5.33 -2.04 16.24
CA GLY A 227 4.13 -2.59 15.59
C GLY A 227 3.50 -1.66 14.55
N ARG A 228 4.30 -0.79 13.93
CA ARG A 228 3.88 0.11 12.84
C ARG A 228 4.53 -0.29 11.52
N THR A 229 4.15 0.38 10.45
CA THR A 229 4.75 0.24 9.12
C THR A 229 4.82 1.59 8.42
N PRO A 230 5.83 1.85 7.56
CA PRO A 230 5.87 3.08 6.77
C PRO A 230 4.64 3.28 5.87
N ILE A 231 4.02 2.19 5.40
CA ILE A 231 2.76 2.25 4.65
C ILE A 231 1.63 2.76 5.55
N GLY A 232 1.48 2.17 6.75
CA GLY A 232 0.46 2.58 7.71
C GLY A 232 0.58 4.05 8.10
N ASP A 233 1.79 4.52 8.35
CA ASP A 233 2.08 5.90 8.66
C ASP A 233 1.68 6.87 7.53
N ARG A 234 2.00 6.52 6.29
CA ARG A 234 1.63 7.34 5.12
C ARG A 234 0.13 7.32 4.85
N VAL A 235 -0.53 6.19 5.06
CA VAL A 235 -2.00 6.10 4.98
C VAL A 235 -2.66 6.96 6.06
N TRP A 236 -2.13 6.94 7.28
CA TRP A 236 -2.56 7.82 8.36
C TRP A 236 -2.43 9.30 7.95
N ASP A 237 -1.30 9.69 7.39
CA ASP A 237 -1.08 11.06 6.92
C ASP A 237 -2.09 11.48 5.87
N ILE A 238 -2.41 10.62 4.89
CA ILE A 238 -3.46 10.88 3.88
C ILE A 238 -4.81 11.08 4.56
N SER A 239 -5.18 10.23 5.51
CA SER A 239 -6.44 10.34 6.27
C SER A 239 -6.52 11.68 7.03
N LYS A 240 -5.41 12.12 7.65
CA LYS A 240 -5.37 13.41 8.36
C LYS A 240 -5.40 14.61 7.41
N LEU A 241 -4.83 14.50 6.22
CA LEU A 241 -4.97 15.53 5.18
C LEU A 241 -6.42 15.64 4.68
N ILE A 242 -7.13 14.51 4.56
CA ILE A 242 -8.56 14.52 4.25
C ILE A 242 -9.36 15.19 5.36
N ASP A 243 -9.09 14.85 6.64
CA ASP A 243 -9.75 15.50 7.79
C ASP A 243 -9.60 17.01 7.75
N TRP A 244 -8.36 17.48 7.54
CA TRP A 244 -8.04 18.92 7.45
C TRP A 244 -8.70 19.58 6.24
N ALA A 245 -8.61 18.96 5.07
CA ALA A 245 -9.17 19.54 3.85
C ALA A 245 -10.69 19.69 3.92
N LEU A 246 -11.39 18.72 4.52
CA LEU A 246 -12.84 18.76 4.72
C LEU A 246 -13.26 19.84 5.74
N ALA A 247 -12.39 20.19 6.68
CA ALA A 247 -12.66 21.23 7.68
C ALA A 247 -12.35 22.64 7.18
N GLU A 248 -11.31 22.81 6.37
CA GLU A 248 -10.73 24.13 6.06
C GLU A 248 -10.94 24.58 4.60
N LEU A 249 -11.31 23.66 3.69
CA LEU A 249 -11.42 23.95 2.26
C LEU A 249 -12.82 23.63 1.73
N PRO A 250 -13.26 24.28 0.65
CA PRO A 250 -14.55 23.99 0.01
C PRO A 250 -14.48 22.68 -0.81
N VAL A 251 -14.32 21.55 -0.11
CA VAL A 251 -14.20 20.23 -0.74
C VAL A 251 -15.57 19.60 -0.95
N ASP A 252 -15.80 19.10 -2.15
CA ASP A 252 -16.87 18.13 -2.40
C ASP A 252 -16.50 16.78 -1.79
N LYS A 253 -17.10 16.49 -0.64
CA LYS A 253 -16.84 15.25 0.12
C LYS A 253 -17.19 13.97 -0.62
N SER A 254 -17.98 14.03 -1.69
CA SER A 254 -18.34 12.89 -2.52
C SER A 254 -17.25 12.55 -3.55
N ASN A 255 -16.33 13.48 -3.79
CA ASN A 255 -15.31 13.38 -4.83
C ASN A 255 -13.90 13.60 -4.27
N ILE A 256 -13.44 12.64 -3.48
CA ILE A 256 -12.07 12.60 -2.92
C ILE A 256 -11.28 11.52 -3.64
N ILE A 257 -10.25 11.93 -4.37
CA ILE A 257 -9.39 11.05 -5.16
C ILE A 257 -8.00 10.99 -4.53
N VAL A 258 -7.41 9.81 -4.51
CA VAL A 258 -5.97 9.65 -4.24
C VAL A 258 -5.32 9.04 -5.46
N SER A 259 -4.24 9.66 -5.96
CA SER A 259 -3.50 9.17 -7.12
C SER A 259 -2.01 9.47 -7.01
N GLY A 260 -1.18 8.43 -7.14
CA GLY A 260 0.27 8.57 -7.06
C GLY A 260 1.00 7.46 -7.78
N ASN A 261 2.29 7.67 -8.05
CA ASN A 261 3.12 6.73 -8.80
C ASN A 261 4.11 6.00 -7.89
N SER A 262 4.39 4.73 -8.15
CA SER A 262 5.43 3.94 -7.44
C SER A 262 5.16 3.90 -5.93
N GLY A 263 6.05 4.39 -5.08
CA GLY A 263 5.79 4.55 -3.63
C GLY A 263 4.56 5.39 -3.31
N GLY A 264 4.19 6.35 -4.17
CA GLY A 264 2.90 7.05 -4.11
C GLY A 264 1.74 6.14 -4.50
N GLY A 265 1.94 5.24 -5.45
CA GLY A 265 0.99 4.19 -5.82
C GLY A 265 0.74 3.22 -4.67
N THR A 266 1.81 2.85 -3.92
CA THR A 266 1.69 2.08 -2.68
C THR A 266 0.74 2.78 -1.71
N THR A 267 1.04 4.05 -1.38
CA THR A 267 0.20 4.85 -0.47
C THR A 267 -1.23 4.96 -0.97
N THR A 268 -1.42 5.17 -2.27
CA THR A 268 -2.74 5.29 -2.92
C THR A 268 -3.57 4.02 -2.76
N LEU A 269 -3.02 2.85 -3.05
CA LEU A 269 -3.71 1.57 -2.96
C LEU A 269 -4.17 1.30 -1.51
N PHE A 270 -3.26 1.43 -0.56
CA PHE A 270 -3.56 1.17 0.85
C PHE A 270 -4.47 2.24 1.47
N ALA A 271 -4.37 3.50 1.05
CA ALA A 271 -5.29 4.56 1.48
C ALA A 271 -6.72 4.28 1.00
N GLY A 272 -6.90 3.91 -0.28
CA GLY A 272 -8.20 3.50 -0.82
C GLY A 272 -8.81 2.31 -0.08
N ALA A 273 -7.98 1.34 0.33
CA ALA A 273 -8.40 0.19 1.12
C ALA A 273 -8.83 0.55 2.55
N CYS A 274 -8.11 1.48 3.22
CA CYS A 274 -8.29 1.77 4.65
C CYS A 274 -9.25 2.93 4.92
N ASP A 275 -9.35 3.93 4.03
CA ASP A 275 -10.19 5.11 4.22
C ASP A 275 -11.37 5.12 3.24
N THR A 276 -12.56 4.88 3.76
CA THR A 276 -13.80 4.77 2.96
C THR A 276 -14.29 6.09 2.39
N ARG A 277 -13.75 7.23 2.81
CA ARG A 277 -14.08 8.56 2.26
C ARG A 277 -13.46 8.79 0.88
N ILE A 278 -12.41 8.04 0.55
CA ILE A 278 -11.77 8.10 -0.78
C ILE A 278 -12.71 7.46 -1.79
N SER A 279 -13.32 8.29 -2.63
CA SER A 279 -14.27 7.84 -3.66
C SER A 279 -13.59 7.14 -4.84
N MET A 280 -12.31 7.49 -5.11
CA MET A 280 -11.55 6.93 -6.21
C MET A 280 -10.06 6.77 -5.85
N SER A 281 -9.53 5.57 -6.06
CA SER A 281 -8.12 5.22 -5.84
C SER A 281 -7.46 4.90 -7.18
N ILE A 282 -6.39 5.65 -7.53
CA ILE A 282 -5.68 5.51 -8.81
C ILE A 282 -4.19 5.26 -8.57
N PRO A 283 -3.77 4.06 -8.15
CA PRO A 283 -2.35 3.72 -8.05
C PRO A 283 -1.72 3.55 -9.42
N SER A 284 -0.58 4.22 -9.65
CA SER A 284 0.22 4.08 -10.86
C SER A 284 1.52 3.33 -10.56
N SER A 285 1.88 2.37 -11.44
CA SER A 285 3.10 1.56 -11.36
C SER A 285 3.35 0.97 -9.96
N TYR A 286 2.31 0.32 -9.43
CA TYR A 286 2.39 -0.39 -8.14
C TYR A 286 1.54 -1.67 -8.12
N PHE A 287 0.30 -1.64 -8.61
CA PHE A 287 -0.61 -2.78 -8.55
C PHE A 287 -0.09 -3.98 -9.35
N CYS A 288 0.04 -5.12 -8.65
CA CYS A 288 0.64 -6.35 -9.18
C CYS A 288 0.23 -7.52 -8.26
N THR A 289 0.89 -8.69 -8.34
CA THR A 289 0.90 -9.64 -7.24
C THR A 289 2.09 -9.35 -6.32
N PHE A 290 1.94 -9.53 -5.00
CA PHE A 290 3.09 -9.46 -4.09
C PHE A 290 4.17 -10.47 -4.47
N THR A 291 3.73 -11.69 -4.81
CA THR A 291 4.64 -12.79 -5.16
C THR A 291 5.37 -12.58 -6.48
N GLY A 292 4.80 -11.80 -7.41
CA GLY A 292 5.42 -11.51 -8.71
C GLY A 292 6.25 -10.23 -8.76
N SER A 293 6.30 -9.47 -7.64
CA SER A 293 7.01 -8.19 -7.57
C SER A 293 7.73 -8.04 -6.24
N ILE A 294 7.06 -7.56 -5.19
CA ILE A 294 7.65 -7.26 -3.88
C ILE A 294 8.40 -8.46 -3.26
N GLY A 295 7.91 -9.67 -3.48
CA GLY A 295 8.47 -10.90 -2.92
C GLY A 295 9.63 -11.51 -3.72
N THR A 296 9.88 -11.07 -4.95
CA THR A 296 10.82 -11.75 -5.86
C THR A 296 11.96 -10.87 -6.35
N MET A 297 11.84 -9.57 -6.24
CA MET A 297 12.88 -8.63 -6.67
C MET A 297 13.09 -7.54 -5.64
N TYR A 298 14.20 -6.81 -5.75
CA TYR A 298 14.51 -5.72 -4.84
C TYR A 298 13.51 -4.58 -4.98
N HIS A 299 12.88 -4.24 -3.87
CA HIS A 299 12.06 -3.04 -3.71
C HIS A 299 12.55 -2.23 -2.51
N CYS A 300 12.13 -0.96 -2.45
CA CYS A 300 12.40 -0.15 -1.28
C CYS A 300 11.76 -0.76 -0.03
N ASP A 301 12.50 -0.75 1.08
CA ASP A 301 12.11 -1.33 2.37
C ASP A 301 10.71 -0.89 2.83
N CYS A 302 10.27 0.31 2.48
CA CYS A 302 8.95 0.82 2.85
C CYS A 302 7.75 0.14 2.17
N ASN A 303 7.97 -0.79 1.23
CA ASN A 303 6.92 -1.60 0.62
C ASN A 303 6.59 -2.88 1.39
N TYR A 304 7.38 -3.21 2.40
CA TYR A 304 7.22 -4.45 3.14
C TYR A 304 6.30 -4.28 4.35
N VAL A 305 5.26 -5.12 4.40
CA VAL A 305 4.36 -5.28 5.55
C VAL A 305 4.54 -6.69 6.08
N PRO A 306 4.96 -6.87 7.34
CA PRO A 306 5.18 -8.19 7.90
C PRO A 306 3.95 -9.09 7.80
N GLY A 307 4.10 -10.29 7.25
CA GLY A 307 3.02 -11.28 7.15
C GLY A 307 1.84 -10.88 6.25
N ILE A 308 2.03 -9.97 5.28
CA ILE A 308 0.91 -9.50 4.43
C ILE A 308 0.24 -10.64 3.67
N LEU A 309 0.99 -11.64 3.22
CA LEU A 309 0.45 -12.81 2.52
C LEU A 309 -0.37 -13.75 3.42
N GLU A 310 -0.27 -13.65 4.74
CA GLU A 310 -1.19 -14.35 5.64
C GLU A 310 -2.61 -13.76 5.56
N TYR A 311 -2.75 -12.54 5.06
CA TYR A 311 -4.01 -11.81 4.94
C TYR A 311 -4.61 -11.99 3.56
N GLY A 312 -3.88 -11.67 2.50
CA GLY A 312 -4.35 -11.75 1.13
C GLY A 312 -3.31 -11.23 0.13
N GLU A 313 -3.62 -11.32 -1.13
CA GLU A 313 -2.86 -10.73 -2.21
C GLU A 313 -3.21 -9.24 -2.41
N MET A 314 -2.42 -8.57 -3.23
CA MET A 314 -2.63 -7.14 -3.53
C MET A 314 -4.00 -6.87 -4.15
N SER A 315 -4.55 -7.83 -4.89
CA SER A 315 -5.92 -7.78 -5.42
C SER A 315 -6.99 -7.76 -4.32
N ASP A 316 -6.79 -8.50 -3.22
CA ASP A 316 -7.72 -8.50 -2.10
C ASP A 316 -7.68 -7.16 -1.37
N ILE A 317 -6.49 -6.60 -1.16
CA ILE A 317 -6.34 -5.27 -0.56
C ILE A 317 -7.00 -4.20 -1.44
N ALA A 318 -6.76 -4.22 -2.76
CA ALA A 318 -7.43 -3.31 -3.69
C ALA A 318 -8.95 -3.51 -3.70
N GLY A 319 -9.42 -4.75 -3.51
CA GLY A 319 -10.84 -5.11 -3.41
C GLY A 319 -11.57 -4.45 -2.24
N LEU A 320 -10.85 -4.04 -1.19
CA LEU A 320 -11.42 -3.22 -0.10
C LEU A 320 -11.89 -1.84 -0.57
N THR A 321 -11.51 -1.41 -1.77
CA THR A 321 -12.01 -0.18 -2.38
C THR A 321 -13.42 -0.34 -2.97
N ALA A 322 -13.84 -1.54 -3.40
CA ALA A 322 -15.17 -1.77 -3.93
C ALA A 322 -16.28 -1.32 -2.93
N PRO A 323 -17.45 -0.85 -3.37
CA PRO A 323 -17.87 -0.58 -4.76
C PRO A 323 -17.34 0.75 -5.34
N ARG A 324 -16.52 1.49 -4.58
CA ARG A 324 -15.91 2.78 -4.99
C ARG A 324 -14.97 2.57 -6.19
N PHE A 325 -14.57 3.63 -6.84
CA PHE A 325 -13.80 3.56 -8.08
C PHE A 325 -12.32 3.19 -7.85
N PHE A 326 -11.81 2.28 -8.69
CA PHE A 326 -10.41 1.87 -8.67
C PHE A 326 -9.86 1.78 -10.09
N CYS A 327 -8.79 2.49 -10.39
CA CYS A 327 -8.09 2.35 -11.65
C CYS A 327 -6.59 2.16 -11.41
N THR A 328 -6.01 1.08 -11.90
CA THR A 328 -4.56 0.92 -11.84
C THR A 328 -3.91 1.25 -13.17
N LEU A 329 -2.82 2.02 -13.11
CA LEU A 329 -2.07 2.46 -14.28
C LEU A 329 -0.75 1.69 -14.32
N ASN A 330 -0.61 0.76 -15.27
CA ASN A 330 0.58 -0.09 -15.38
C ASN A 330 1.27 0.09 -16.73
N GLY A 331 2.58 0.21 -16.73
CA GLY A 331 3.38 0.23 -17.95
C GLY A 331 3.55 -1.17 -18.54
N LYS A 332 3.44 -1.29 -19.86
CA LYS A 332 3.64 -2.59 -20.53
C LYS A 332 5.07 -3.14 -20.37
N ASP A 333 6.04 -2.24 -20.20
CA ASP A 333 7.46 -2.53 -20.10
C ASP A 333 8.00 -2.28 -18.67
N ASP A 334 7.11 -2.20 -17.66
CA ASP A 334 7.52 -2.00 -16.25
C ASP A 334 8.15 -3.27 -15.70
N ALA A 335 9.47 -3.24 -15.48
CA ALA A 335 10.22 -4.37 -14.96
C ALA A 335 10.03 -4.57 -13.45
N MET A 336 9.62 -3.52 -12.71
CA MET A 336 9.40 -3.60 -11.25
C MET A 336 8.02 -4.14 -10.90
N PHE A 337 7.02 -3.83 -11.72
CA PHE A 337 5.65 -4.30 -11.57
C PHE A 337 5.19 -4.92 -12.90
N PRO A 338 5.62 -6.18 -13.18
CA PRO A 338 5.45 -6.82 -14.47
C PRO A 338 3.99 -6.89 -14.90
N LEU A 339 3.70 -6.48 -16.12
CA LEU A 339 2.33 -6.41 -16.65
C LEU A 339 1.58 -7.74 -16.53
N LYS A 340 2.26 -8.88 -16.77
CA LYS A 340 1.65 -10.21 -16.62
C LYS A 340 1.10 -10.44 -15.23
N GLU A 341 1.84 -10.02 -14.20
CA GLU A 341 1.44 -10.17 -12.81
C GLU A 341 0.36 -9.15 -12.40
N ALA A 342 0.42 -7.93 -12.96
CA ALA A 342 -0.66 -6.94 -12.80
C ALA A 342 -1.98 -7.44 -13.42
N GLN A 343 -1.93 -8.05 -14.60
CA GLN A 343 -3.10 -8.67 -15.24
C GLN A 343 -3.66 -9.83 -14.42
N LYS A 344 -2.79 -10.68 -13.86
CA LYS A 344 -3.19 -11.78 -12.97
C LYS A 344 -3.91 -11.25 -11.72
N ALA A 345 -3.36 -10.23 -11.06
CA ALA A 345 -3.99 -9.58 -9.92
C ALA A 345 -5.32 -8.93 -10.31
N PHE A 346 -5.38 -8.28 -11.49
CA PHE A 346 -6.59 -7.62 -11.94
C PHE A 346 -7.75 -8.59 -12.23
N VAL A 347 -7.46 -9.78 -12.72
CA VAL A 347 -8.49 -10.84 -12.89
C VAL A 347 -9.16 -11.16 -11.56
N ASN A 348 -8.41 -11.23 -10.46
CA ASN A 348 -8.98 -11.48 -9.14
C ASN A 348 -9.74 -10.24 -8.61
N LEU A 349 -9.19 -9.05 -8.78
CA LEU A 349 -9.88 -7.81 -8.41
C LEU A 349 -11.22 -7.67 -9.13
N LYS A 350 -11.28 -8.00 -10.43
CA LYS A 350 -12.51 -7.94 -11.23
C LYS A 350 -13.61 -8.87 -10.68
N LYS A 351 -13.24 -10.04 -10.13
CA LYS A 351 -14.19 -10.93 -9.46
C LYS A 351 -14.84 -10.25 -8.24
N ILE A 352 -14.04 -9.53 -7.44
CA ILE A 352 -14.54 -8.80 -6.26
C ILE A 352 -15.53 -7.71 -6.70
N TYR A 353 -15.18 -6.91 -7.70
CA TYR A 353 -16.06 -5.88 -8.23
C TYR A 353 -17.31 -6.44 -8.90
N THR A 354 -17.21 -7.62 -9.52
CA THR A 354 -18.35 -8.33 -10.07
C THR A 354 -19.28 -8.81 -8.96
N ALA A 355 -18.74 -9.40 -7.89
CA ALA A 355 -19.51 -9.79 -6.71
C ALA A 355 -20.19 -8.59 -6.03
N ALA A 356 -19.52 -7.42 -6.00
CA ALA A 356 -20.08 -6.16 -5.50
C ALA A 356 -21.17 -5.56 -6.42
N GLY A 357 -21.46 -6.16 -7.58
CA GLY A 357 -22.46 -5.68 -8.53
C GLY A 357 -22.03 -4.48 -9.38
N VAL A 358 -20.74 -4.09 -9.34
CA VAL A 358 -20.22 -2.89 -10.00
C VAL A 358 -18.94 -3.18 -10.80
N PRO A 359 -18.94 -4.16 -11.72
CA PRO A 359 -17.74 -4.58 -12.42
C PRO A 359 -17.03 -3.45 -13.19
N ASP A 360 -17.75 -2.42 -13.61
CA ASP A 360 -17.20 -1.31 -14.39
C ASP A 360 -16.58 -0.18 -13.56
N ASN A 361 -16.66 -0.30 -12.22
CA ASN A 361 -16.01 0.63 -11.31
C ASN A 361 -14.51 0.31 -11.10
N CYS A 362 -13.97 -0.75 -11.70
CA CYS A 362 -12.54 -1.01 -11.71
C CYS A 362 -11.99 -1.17 -13.13
N GLU A 363 -10.77 -0.62 -13.35
CA GLU A 363 -10.10 -0.62 -14.65
C GLU A 363 -8.60 -0.86 -14.51
N LEU A 364 -8.00 -1.59 -15.47
CA LEU A 364 -6.56 -1.71 -15.67
C LEU A 364 -6.20 -0.96 -16.95
N TYR A 365 -5.56 0.20 -16.80
CA TYR A 365 -4.97 0.91 -17.93
C TYR A 365 -3.55 0.41 -18.19
N ILE A 366 -3.25 0.09 -19.44
CA ILE A 366 -1.94 -0.37 -19.88
C ILE A 366 -1.28 0.73 -20.71
N GLY A 367 -0.31 1.41 -20.11
CA GLY A 367 0.44 2.48 -20.74
C GLY A 367 1.57 1.97 -21.64
N ASN A 368 1.85 2.69 -22.72
CA ASN A 368 2.95 2.38 -23.64
C ASN A 368 4.29 2.89 -23.06
N GLY A 369 4.94 2.08 -22.22
CA GLY A 369 6.23 2.40 -21.60
C GLY A 369 6.47 1.62 -20.31
N GLY A 370 7.47 2.06 -19.55
CA GLY A 370 7.92 1.42 -18.31
C GLY A 370 7.34 2.04 -17.04
N HIS A 371 8.17 2.13 -16.01
CA HIS A 371 7.83 2.58 -14.67
C HIS A 371 7.60 4.10 -14.59
N ARG A 372 6.36 4.57 -14.81
CA ARG A 372 6.00 5.99 -14.82
C ARG A 372 4.52 6.22 -14.51
N TYR A 373 4.15 7.49 -14.29
CA TYR A 373 2.75 7.89 -14.26
C TYR A 373 2.18 7.93 -15.69
N TYR A 374 0.88 7.61 -15.83
CA TYR A 374 0.16 7.63 -17.10
C TYR A 374 -1.09 8.52 -16.97
N LYS A 375 -0.93 9.81 -17.28
CA LYS A 375 -2.00 10.81 -17.13
C LYS A 375 -3.23 10.49 -17.99
N GLU A 376 -3.03 9.96 -19.20
CA GLU A 376 -4.14 9.62 -20.09
C GLU A 376 -5.08 8.61 -19.45
N GLY A 377 -4.55 7.51 -18.89
CA GLY A 377 -5.35 6.50 -18.22
C GLY A 377 -6.07 7.05 -16.99
N ALA A 378 -5.37 7.88 -16.19
CA ALA A 378 -5.96 8.51 -15.01
C ALA A 378 -7.14 9.41 -15.39
N TRP A 379 -6.93 10.35 -16.32
CA TRP A 379 -7.95 11.33 -16.66
C TRP A 379 -9.10 10.75 -17.47
N ASN A 380 -8.86 9.75 -18.32
CA ASN A 380 -9.93 9.04 -19.01
C ASN A 380 -10.87 8.37 -18.00
N PHE A 381 -10.32 7.73 -16.97
CA PHE A 381 -11.11 7.08 -15.93
C PHE A 381 -11.85 8.10 -15.05
N ILE A 382 -11.19 9.18 -14.62
CA ILE A 382 -11.80 10.27 -13.84
C ILE A 382 -12.97 10.88 -14.63
N ASN A 383 -12.74 11.26 -15.87
CA ASN A 383 -13.77 11.88 -16.71
C ASN A 383 -14.97 10.96 -16.94
N LYS A 384 -14.73 9.68 -17.12
CA LYS A 384 -15.79 8.67 -17.30
C LYS A 384 -16.74 8.59 -16.10
N HIS A 385 -16.23 8.80 -14.89
CA HIS A 385 -16.98 8.55 -13.67
C HIS A 385 -17.39 9.78 -12.86
N LEU A 386 -16.68 10.91 -12.96
CA LEU A 386 -16.94 12.11 -12.16
C LEU A 386 -17.44 13.32 -12.94
N LEU A 387 -17.10 13.45 -14.21
CA LEU A 387 -17.43 14.65 -15.00
C LEU A 387 -18.58 14.40 -15.98
N LYS A 388 -19.57 13.61 -15.56
CA LYS A 388 -20.82 13.43 -16.33
C LYS A 388 -21.81 14.55 -16.05
#